data_cb5cdedfe85e55bf5c23b97bdd4b5546
#
_entry.id   cb5cdedfe85e55bf5c23b97bdd4b5546
#
_cell.length_a   1.000
_cell.length_b   1.000
_cell.length_c   1.000
_cell.angle_alpha   90.00
_cell.angle_beta   90.00
_cell.angle_gamma   90.00
#
_symmetry.space_group_name_H-M   'P 1'
#
loop_
_entity.id
_entity.type
_entity.pdbx_description
1 polymer ?
#
loop_
_entity_poly.entity_id
_entity_poly.type
_entity_poly.pdbx_seq_one_letter_code
_entity_poly.pdbx_strand_id
1 'polypeptide(L)'
;MVQLTLPKNSVPVKGKSYSNVDLIDEQSQQNHDIRIVNVYRWSGEEGSPPQIDRFEIDVAKAGTMVLDILNIIKAEVDPSLTFRKSCREGVCGSCAMNIDGVNTLACQKHIEECSDEINIYPLPHMKVLKDLVVCLLYTSPSPRDGLLS
;
A
#
# COMPACT_ATOMS: atom_id res chain seq x y z
N MET A 1 11.40 0.07 34.35
CA MET A 1 11.20 -0.10 32.88
C MET A 1 10.24 0.95 32.40
N VAL A 2 10.66 1.79 31.47
CA VAL A 2 9.73 2.71 30.80
C VAL A 2 8.98 1.89 29.77
N GLN A 3 7.70 1.61 29.98
CA GLN A 3 6.84 1.06 28.94
C GLN A 3 6.53 2.17 27.94
N LEU A 4 7.11 2.06 26.75
CA LEU A 4 6.73 2.90 25.63
C LEU A 4 5.37 2.41 25.13
N THR A 5 4.30 3.03 25.61
CA THR A 5 2.98 2.80 25.05
C THR A 5 2.83 3.65 23.81
N LEU A 6 2.52 2.99 22.68
CA LEU A 6 2.16 3.70 21.45
C LEU A 6 0.94 4.59 21.71
N PRO A 7 0.91 5.80 21.16
CA PRO A 7 -0.29 6.63 21.22
C PRO A 7 -1.50 5.86 20.68
N LYS A 8 -2.66 6.02 21.31
CA LYS A 8 -3.89 5.29 20.92
C LYS A 8 -4.29 5.49 19.46
N ASN A 9 -3.93 6.61 18.86
CA ASN A 9 -4.18 6.94 17.45
C ASN A 9 -3.11 6.41 16.48
N SER A 10 -2.07 5.74 16.97
CA SER A 10 -1.03 5.14 16.11
C SER A 10 -1.27 3.65 15.83
N VAL A 11 -2.20 3.03 16.54
CA VAL A 11 -2.54 1.62 16.34
C VAL A 11 -3.63 1.53 15.28
N PRO A 12 -3.37 0.82 14.16
CA PRO A 12 -4.39 0.64 13.14
C PRO A 12 -5.60 -0.12 13.68
N VAL A 13 -6.79 0.38 13.39
CA VAL A 13 -8.04 -0.30 13.68
C VAL A 13 -8.53 -1.07 12.45
N LYS A 14 -9.42 -2.03 12.64
CA LYS A 14 -10.03 -2.77 11.54
C LYS A 14 -10.83 -1.79 10.68
N GLY A 15 -10.48 -1.71 9.42
CA GLY A 15 -11.16 -0.90 8.42
C GLY A 15 -12.28 -1.64 7.71
N LYS A 16 -12.55 -1.24 6.48
CA LYS A 16 -13.60 -1.81 5.63
C LYS A 16 -13.10 -3.06 4.91
N SER A 17 -14.03 -3.93 4.53
CA SER A 17 -13.78 -5.07 3.66
C SER A 17 -14.44 -4.84 2.32
N TYR A 18 -13.70 -5.07 1.26
CA TYR A 18 -14.15 -4.95 -0.13
C TYR A 18 -13.84 -6.24 -0.88
N SER A 19 -14.70 -6.59 -1.83
CA SER A 19 -14.47 -7.71 -2.73
C SER A 19 -14.80 -7.28 -4.15
N ASN A 20 -13.95 -7.60 -5.12
CA ASN A 20 -14.28 -7.47 -6.52
C ASN A 20 -14.72 -8.81 -7.14
N VAL A 21 -14.78 -9.86 -6.32
CA VAL A 21 -15.16 -11.22 -6.75
C VAL A 21 -16.61 -11.26 -7.24
N ASP A 22 -17.48 -10.41 -6.68
CA ASP A 22 -18.88 -10.32 -7.07
C ASP A 22 -19.11 -9.78 -8.49
N LEU A 23 -18.08 -9.21 -9.13
CA LEU A 23 -18.09 -8.73 -10.51
C LEU A 23 -17.66 -9.81 -11.51
N ILE A 24 -17.41 -11.03 -11.04
CA ILE A 24 -17.00 -12.12 -11.90
C ILE A 24 -18.26 -12.80 -12.45
N ASP A 25 -18.47 -12.63 -13.76
CA ASP A 25 -19.50 -13.38 -14.47
C ASP A 25 -19.25 -14.88 -14.33
N GLU A 26 -20.23 -15.62 -13.82
CA GLU A 26 -20.18 -17.09 -13.63
C GLU A 26 -19.88 -17.89 -14.90
N GLN A 27 -19.79 -17.22 -16.06
CA GLN A 27 -19.56 -17.85 -17.37
C GLN A 27 -18.10 -17.90 -17.83
N SER A 28 -17.18 -17.27 -17.07
CA SER A 28 -15.75 -17.36 -17.43
C SER A 28 -15.09 -18.54 -16.73
N GLN A 29 -14.79 -19.60 -17.47
CA GLN A 29 -14.01 -20.77 -17.03
C GLN A 29 -12.52 -20.43 -16.80
N GLN A 30 -12.20 -19.25 -16.30
CA GLN A 30 -10.81 -18.85 -16.00
C GLN A 30 -10.49 -19.25 -14.56
N ASN A 31 -9.30 -19.79 -14.36
CA ASN A 31 -8.76 -19.99 -13.02
C ASN A 31 -8.68 -18.63 -12.31
N HIS A 32 -9.51 -18.46 -11.31
CA HIS A 32 -9.46 -17.28 -10.45
C HIS A 32 -8.40 -17.49 -9.38
N ASP A 33 -7.46 -16.59 -9.29
CA ASP A 33 -6.49 -16.53 -8.18
C ASP A 33 -6.87 -15.35 -7.28
N ILE A 34 -7.62 -15.65 -6.23
CA ILE A 34 -8.08 -14.64 -5.30
C ILE A 34 -7.02 -14.45 -4.21
N ARG A 35 -6.52 -13.24 -4.07
CA ARG A 35 -5.60 -12.83 -3.01
C ARG A 35 -6.26 -11.85 -2.06
N ILE A 36 -5.90 -11.96 -0.80
CA ILE A 36 -6.30 -11.02 0.23
C ILE A 36 -5.22 -9.96 0.34
N VAL A 37 -5.63 -8.71 0.26
CA VAL A 37 -4.72 -7.56 0.35
C VAL A 37 -5.18 -6.64 1.46
N ASN A 38 -4.39 -6.53 2.50
CA ASN A 38 -4.62 -5.60 3.61
C ASN A 38 -3.82 -4.34 3.35
N VAL A 39 -4.50 -3.22 3.26
CA VAL A 39 -3.87 -1.94 2.95
C VAL A 39 -4.08 -0.95 4.09
N TYR A 40 -2.98 -0.35 4.53
CA TYR A 40 -3.01 0.75 5.48
C TYR A 40 -3.71 1.96 4.86
N ARG A 41 -4.68 2.52 5.61
CA ARG A 41 -5.46 3.69 5.21
C ARG A 41 -5.45 4.75 6.31
N TRP A 42 -5.20 5.97 5.88
CA TRP A 42 -5.31 7.14 6.75
C TRP A 42 -5.69 8.38 5.95
N SER A 43 -6.65 9.15 6.47
CA SER A 43 -7.19 10.32 5.76
C SER A 43 -6.25 11.52 5.70
N GLY A 44 -5.21 11.57 6.52
CA GLY A 44 -4.35 12.72 6.70
C GLY A 44 -4.84 13.70 7.77
N GLU A 45 -5.98 13.42 8.40
CA GLU A 45 -6.54 14.25 9.45
C GLU A 45 -6.00 13.87 10.82
N GLU A 46 -5.49 14.85 11.56
CA GLU A 46 -5.03 14.63 12.92
C GLU A 46 -6.20 14.20 13.83
N GLY A 47 -5.95 13.17 14.62
CA GLY A 47 -6.96 12.59 15.52
C GLY A 47 -7.76 11.42 14.95
N SER A 48 -7.73 11.21 13.64
CA SER A 48 -8.30 10.00 13.03
C SER A 48 -7.35 8.82 13.23
N PRO A 49 -7.80 7.66 13.74
CA PRO A 49 -6.96 6.49 13.81
C PRO A 49 -6.70 5.94 12.41
N PRO A 50 -5.51 5.40 12.12
CA PRO A 50 -5.28 4.67 10.88
C PRO A 50 -6.12 3.39 10.86
N GLN A 51 -6.45 2.93 9.67
CA GLN A 51 -7.27 1.75 9.45
C GLN A 51 -6.54 0.76 8.53
N ILE A 52 -6.89 -0.51 8.63
CA ILE A 52 -6.48 -1.53 7.68
C ILE A 52 -7.71 -1.97 6.92
N ASP A 53 -7.79 -1.61 5.67
CA ASP A 53 -8.83 -2.06 4.76
C ASP A 53 -8.42 -3.40 4.12
N ARG A 54 -9.36 -4.33 4.06
CA ARG A 54 -9.18 -5.66 3.49
C ARG A 54 -9.82 -5.73 2.11
N PHE A 55 -9.05 -6.12 1.13
CA PHE A 55 -9.50 -6.29 -0.25
C PHE A 55 -9.33 -7.75 -0.67
N GLU A 56 -10.36 -8.31 -1.26
CA GLU A 56 -10.32 -9.62 -1.93
C GLU A 56 -10.27 -9.37 -3.43
N ILE A 57 -9.13 -9.62 -4.04
CA ILE A 57 -8.84 -9.26 -5.43
C ILE A 57 -8.51 -10.50 -6.25
N ASP A 58 -9.16 -10.63 -7.40
CA ASP A 58 -8.80 -11.62 -8.41
C ASP A 58 -7.55 -11.13 -9.16
N VAL A 59 -6.40 -11.71 -8.81
CA VAL A 59 -5.12 -11.34 -9.42
C VAL A 59 -4.88 -12.01 -10.77
N ALA A 60 -5.72 -12.97 -11.17
CA ALA A 60 -5.61 -13.57 -12.50
C ALA A 60 -5.80 -12.54 -13.63
N LYS A 61 -6.55 -11.46 -13.35
CA LYS A 61 -6.75 -10.33 -14.26
C LYS A 61 -5.74 -9.20 -14.06
N ALA A 62 -4.97 -9.25 -12.97
CA ALA A 62 -3.91 -8.29 -12.70
C ALA A 62 -2.66 -8.61 -13.53
N GLY A 63 -1.70 -7.71 -13.52
CA GLY A 63 -0.34 -8.02 -13.93
C GLY A 63 0.37 -8.88 -12.88
N THR A 64 1.68 -8.98 -12.96
CA THR A 64 2.50 -9.83 -12.09
C THR A 64 3.02 -9.11 -10.85
N MET A 65 2.86 -7.79 -10.78
CA MET A 65 3.44 -6.96 -9.74
C MET A 65 2.39 -6.46 -8.73
N VAL A 66 2.82 -6.22 -7.51
CA VAL A 66 1.95 -5.65 -6.46
C VAL A 66 1.36 -4.30 -6.88
N LEU A 67 2.09 -3.49 -7.66
CA LEU A 67 1.57 -2.23 -8.19
C LEU A 67 0.31 -2.43 -9.06
N ASP A 68 0.25 -3.54 -9.78
CA ASP A 68 -0.91 -3.88 -10.62
C ASP A 68 -2.16 -4.11 -9.77
N ILE A 69 -2.01 -4.78 -8.62
CA ILE A 69 -3.10 -4.95 -7.65
C ILE A 69 -3.59 -3.60 -7.15
N LEU A 70 -2.67 -2.71 -6.76
CA LEU A 70 -3.04 -1.36 -6.28
C LEU A 70 -3.77 -0.55 -7.35
N ASN A 71 -3.39 -0.71 -8.61
CA ASN A 71 -4.09 -0.08 -9.73
C ASN A 71 -5.52 -0.62 -9.89
N ILE A 72 -5.74 -1.93 -9.75
CA ILE A 72 -7.08 -2.53 -9.78
C ILE A 72 -7.93 -2.01 -8.62
N ILE A 73 -7.39 -2.04 -7.41
CA ILE A 73 -8.12 -1.52 -6.24
C ILE A 73 -8.56 -0.08 -6.49
N LYS A 74 -7.67 0.77 -6.98
CA LYS A 74 -7.99 2.18 -7.23
C LYS A 74 -8.98 2.38 -8.38
N ALA A 75 -8.90 1.56 -9.41
CA ALA A 75 -9.74 1.71 -10.61
C ALA A 75 -11.15 1.12 -10.43
N GLU A 76 -11.27 -0.01 -9.74
CA GLU A 76 -12.49 -0.82 -9.73
C GLU A 76 -13.18 -0.87 -8.36
N VAL A 77 -12.43 -0.74 -7.27
CA VAL A 77 -12.94 -0.99 -5.91
C VAL A 77 -13.05 0.28 -5.09
N ASP A 78 -11.95 0.99 -4.92
CA ASP A 78 -11.90 2.19 -4.08
C ASP A 78 -10.97 3.26 -4.68
N PRO A 79 -11.54 4.22 -5.41
CA PRO A 79 -10.76 5.28 -6.04
C PRO A 79 -10.11 6.25 -5.04
N SER A 80 -10.50 6.21 -3.77
CA SER A 80 -9.91 7.05 -2.72
C SER A 80 -8.52 6.58 -2.28
N LEU A 81 -8.11 5.35 -2.61
CA LEU A 81 -6.78 4.83 -2.29
C LEU A 81 -5.70 5.70 -2.93
N THR A 82 -4.79 6.19 -2.09
CA THR A 82 -3.73 7.11 -2.51
C THR A 82 -2.35 6.45 -2.39
N PHE A 83 -1.64 6.40 -3.51
CA PHE A 83 -0.26 5.93 -3.59
C PHE A 83 0.47 6.62 -4.74
N ARG A 84 1.80 6.61 -4.70
CA ARG A 84 2.64 7.17 -5.76
C ARG A 84 3.05 6.09 -6.75
N LYS A 85 3.06 6.46 -8.02
CA LYS A 85 3.61 5.64 -9.12
C LYS A 85 4.11 6.55 -10.23
N SER A 86 5.11 6.10 -10.97
CA SER A 86 5.63 6.84 -12.12
C SER A 86 6.22 5.89 -13.17
N CYS A 87 7.49 5.51 -13.05
CA CYS A 87 8.20 4.76 -14.11
C CYS A 87 7.69 3.33 -14.32
N ARG A 88 7.18 2.66 -13.29
CA ARG A 88 6.74 1.26 -13.29
C ARG A 88 7.83 0.22 -13.58
N GLU A 89 9.09 0.61 -13.55
CA GLU A 89 10.26 -0.22 -13.93
C GLU A 89 11.41 -0.16 -12.93
N GLY A 90 11.15 0.31 -11.71
CA GLY A 90 12.12 0.33 -10.62
C GLY A 90 13.15 1.45 -10.67
N VAL A 91 12.95 2.49 -11.48
CA VAL A 91 13.92 3.58 -11.66
C VAL A 91 13.64 4.77 -10.76
N CYS A 92 12.37 5.22 -10.66
CA CYS A 92 12.03 6.47 -9.97
C CYS A 92 11.93 6.35 -8.45
N GLY A 93 11.72 5.16 -7.91
CA GLY A 93 11.53 4.92 -6.47
C GLY A 93 10.23 5.44 -5.87
N SER A 94 9.32 6.02 -6.65
CA SER A 94 8.10 6.66 -6.13
C SER A 94 7.10 5.70 -5.49
N CYS A 95 7.08 4.44 -5.92
CA CYS A 95 6.19 3.40 -5.40
C CYS A 95 6.80 2.60 -4.24
N ALA A 96 7.82 3.14 -3.57
CA ALA A 96 8.42 2.51 -2.39
C ALA A 96 7.41 2.45 -1.24
N MET A 97 7.24 1.27 -0.68
CA MET A 97 6.35 1.00 0.45
C MET A 97 6.80 -0.26 1.19
N ASN A 98 6.17 -0.56 2.30
CA ASN A 98 6.43 -1.81 3.03
C ASN A 98 5.41 -2.87 2.61
N ILE A 99 5.90 -3.94 2.02
CA ILE A 99 5.09 -5.07 1.56
C ILE A 99 5.53 -6.33 2.31
N ASP A 100 4.62 -6.94 3.05
CA ASP A 100 4.87 -8.12 3.89
C ASP A 100 6.10 -7.95 4.82
N GLY A 101 6.26 -6.75 5.41
CA GLY A 101 7.35 -6.44 6.33
C GLY A 101 8.66 -6.04 5.67
N VAL A 102 8.74 -6.01 4.34
CA VAL A 102 9.95 -5.64 3.58
C VAL A 102 9.74 -4.33 2.84
N ASN A 103 10.67 -3.39 2.98
CA ASN A 103 10.67 -2.16 2.21
C ASN A 103 11.10 -2.46 0.78
N THR A 104 10.21 -2.25 -0.17
CA THR A 104 10.45 -2.56 -1.58
C THR A 104 9.63 -1.66 -2.49
N LEU A 105 9.88 -1.74 -3.79
CA LEU A 105 9.12 -1.04 -4.82
C LEU A 105 7.92 -1.89 -5.26
N ALA A 106 6.72 -1.35 -5.21
CA ALA A 106 5.52 -2.06 -5.62
C ALA A 106 5.56 -2.50 -7.09
N CYS A 107 6.26 -1.75 -7.96
CA CYS A 107 6.44 -2.09 -9.37
C CYS A 107 7.46 -3.21 -9.63
N GLN A 108 8.23 -3.61 -8.62
CA GLN A 108 9.26 -4.66 -8.71
C GLN A 108 8.94 -5.89 -7.87
N LYS A 109 7.99 -5.78 -6.94
CA LYS A 109 7.59 -6.90 -6.09
C LYS A 109 6.59 -7.79 -6.82
N HIS A 110 6.99 -9.02 -7.10
CA HIS A 110 6.11 -10.03 -7.71
C HIS A 110 5.04 -10.51 -6.74
N ILE A 111 3.82 -10.69 -7.24
CA ILE A 111 2.69 -11.19 -6.45
C ILE A 111 2.99 -12.61 -5.94
N GLU A 112 3.65 -13.43 -6.75
CA GLU A 112 4.01 -14.81 -6.41
C GLU A 112 5.00 -14.91 -5.24
N GLU A 113 5.80 -13.87 -5.01
CA GLU A 113 6.73 -13.79 -3.87
C GLU A 113 6.07 -13.34 -2.58
N CYS A 114 4.82 -12.90 -2.66
CA CYS A 114 4.06 -12.46 -1.49
C CYS A 114 3.35 -13.63 -0.82
N SER A 115 3.00 -13.45 0.45
CA SER A 115 2.14 -14.38 1.17
C SER A 115 0.72 -14.40 0.58
N ASP A 116 -0.07 -15.41 0.94
CA ASP A 116 -1.48 -15.51 0.52
C ASP A 116 -2.31 -14.30 0.98
N GLU A 117 -1.90 -13.70 2.07
CA GLU A 117 -2.44 -12.47 2.61
C GLU A 117 -1.36 -11.37 2.55
N ILE A 118 -1.48 -10.46 1.59
CA ILE A 118 -0.51 -9.41 1.32
C ILE A 118 -0.79 -8.21 2.22
N ASN A 119 0.21 -7.79 3.00
CA ASN A 119 0.08 -6.64 3.89
C ASN A 119 0.89 -5.46 3.33
N ILE A 120 0.21 -4.36 3.05
CA ILE A 120 0.81 -3.17 2.45
C ILE A 120 0.69 -1.99 3.40
N TYR A 121 1.84 -1.47 3.79
CA TYR A 121 2.00 -0.31 4.69
C TYR A 121 2.84 0.78 4.02
N PRO A 122 2.70 2.03 4.46
CA PRO A 122 3.65 3.07 4.06
C PRO A 122 5.05 2.76 4.59
N LEU A 123 6.06 3.40 4.03
CA LEU A 123 7.43 3.26 4.52
C LEU A 123 7.50 3.60 6.02
N PRO A 124 8.15 2.76 6.83
CA PRO A 124 8.26 2.99 8.26
C PRO A 124 9.15 4.20 8.57
N HIS A 125 8.96 4.79 9.74
CA HIS A 125 9.71 5.94 10.25
C HIS A 125 9.59 7.23 9.42
N MET A 126 8.63 7.30 8.53
CA MET A 126 8.32 8.49 7.75
C MET A 126 6.94 9.04 8.10
N LYS A 127 6.79 10.35 8.03
CA LYS A 127 5.49 10.99 8.25
C LYS A 127 4.56 10.60 7.10
N VAL A 128 3.46 9.93 7.42
CA VAL A 128 2.41 9.62 6.45
C VAL A 128 1.62 10.88 6.13
N LEU A 129 1.43 11.16 4.87
CA LEU A 129 0.60 12.26 4.38
C LEU A 129 -0.85 11.79 4.14
N LYS A 130 -0.99 10.67 3.46
CA LYS A 130 -2.27 9.99 3.24
C LYS A 130 -2.03 8.57 2.75
N ASP A 131 -2.74 7.60 3.32
CA ASP A 131 -2.64 6.18 2.97
C ASP A 131 -1.18 5.68 2.85
N LEU A 132 -0.73 5.35 1.66
CA LEU A 132 0.62 4.86 1.38
C LEU A 132 1.62 5.96 1.03
N VAL A 133 1.18 7.21 0.99
CA VAL A 133 2.03 8.36 0.64
C VAL A 133 2.70 8.93 1.87
N VAL A 134 4.03 8.94 1.87
CA VAL A 134 4.85 9.50 2.94
C VAL A 134 5.55 10.78 2.51
N CYS A 135 5.93 11.61 3.50
CA CYS A 135 6.72 12.82 3.26
C CYS A 135 8.17 12.43 2.98
N LEU A 136 8.69 12.77 1.81
CA LEU A 136 10.06 12.48 1.38
C LEU A 136 11.06 13.62 1.64
N LEU A 137 10.61 14.74 2.20
CA LEU A 137 11.47 15.91 2.44
C LEU A 137 12.65 15.64 3.38
N TYR A 138 12.52 14.63 4.24
CA TYR A 138 13.53 14.28 5.23
C TYR A 138 14.42 13.10 4.82
N THR A 139 14.23 12.55 3.62
CA THR A 139 14.92 11.32 3.18
C THR A 139 16.14 11.58 2.32
N SER A 140 16.25 12.77 1.77
CA SER A 140 17.37 13.17 0.93
C SER A 140 17.89 14.51 1.43
N PRO A 141 19.18 14.64 1.78
CA PRO A 141 19.73 15.97 2.00
C PRO A 141 19.51 16.76 0.72
N SER A 142 18.79 17.89 0.81
CA SER A 142 18.67 18.76 -0.33
C SER A 142 20.08 19.25 -0.72
N PRO A 143 20.38 19.50 -2.00
CA PRO A 143 21.65 20.09 -2.39
C PRO A 143 21.96 21.40 -1.67
N ARG A 144 20.94 22.09 -1.15
CA ARG A 144 21.10 23.30 -0.32
C ARG A 144 21.62 22.99 1.07
N ASP A 145 21.27 21.85 1.68
CA ASP A 145 21.76 21.47 3.02
C ASP A 145 23.24 21.17 2.99
N GLY A 146 23.76 20.64 1.87
CA GLY A 146 25.20 20.45 1.64
C GLY A 146 25.99 21.76 1.43
N LEU A 147 25.31 22.83 1.03
CA LEU A 147 25.92 24.14 0.80
C LEU A 147 25.92 25.04 2.04
N LEU A 148 25.12 24.70 3.05
CA LEU A 148 24.99 25.45 4.30
C LEU A 148 25.86 24.88 5.44
N SER A 149 26.53 23.80 5.18
CA SER A 149 27.49 23.19 6.12
C SER A 149 28.87 23.79 6.01
#